data_f503d09f81e01d891c0e8e1c259d5886
#
_entry.id   f503d09f81e01d891c0e8e1c259d5886
#
_cell.length_a   1.000
_cell.length_b   1.000
_cell.length_c   1.000
_cell.angle_alpha   90.00
_cell.angle_beta   90.00
_cell.angle_gamma   90.00
#
_symmetry.space_group_name_H-M   'P 1'
#
loop_
_entity.id
_entity.type
_entity.pdbx_description
1 polymer ?
#
loop_
_entity_poly.entity_id
_entity_poly.type
_entity_poly.pdbx_seq_one_letter_code
_entity_poly.pdbx_strand_id
1 'polypeptide(L)'
;MRGKKTHQIVHAGIARTFQNIRLFKKMTVIENVKTAMQGHTTYGMADAIFRTKKYWQQEAEITARAKELLAVVHLSGKEDLEADNLPYGEQRRLEIARALATDMKLLLLDEPAAGMNPTETEELLEIINYIRKEFKVSVLLIEHDMSLVMKICERIQVLDFGTTIASGTPEQIANDPHVIEAYLGKDEPGEAANA
;
A
#
# COMPACT_ATOMS: atom_id res chain seq x y z
N MET A 1 19.66 -7.33 -0.29
CA MET A 1 18.90 -6.98 -1.53
C MET A 1 19.71 -6.13 -2.51
N ARG A 2 20.91 -5.67 -2.13
CA ARG A 2 21.80 -4.85 -2.98
C ARG A 2 22.11 -5.55 -4.30
N GLY A 3 21.89 -4.90 -5.44
CA GLY A 3 22.18 -5.44 -6.79
C GLY A 3 21.11 -6.35 -7.41
N LYS A 4 19.99 -6.63 -6.72
CA LYS A 4 18.89 -7.39 -7.31
C LYS A 4 18.03 -6.50 -8.23
N LYS A 5 17.60 -7.06 -9.37
CA LYS A 5 16.63 -6.41 -10.27
C LYS A 5 15.24 -6.38 -9.63
N THR A 6 14.38 -5.43 -10.02
CA THR A 6 13.04 -5.22 -9.43
C THR A 6 12.20 -6.49 -9.39
N HIS A 7 12.16 -7.28 -10.47
CA HIS A 7 11.41 -8.53 -10.51
C HIS A 7 11.91 -9.56 -9.47
N GLN A 8 13.23 -9.60 -9.20
CA GLN A 8 13.81 -10.49 -8.19
C GLN A 8 13.43 -10.07 -6.76
N ILE A 9 13.21 -8.76 -6.54
CA ILE A 9 12.73 -8.22 -5.26
C ILE A 9 11.27 -8.60 -5.06
N VAL A 10 10.44 -8.48 -6.10
CA VAL A 10 9.03 -8.91 -6.04
C VAL A 10 8.93 -10.41 -5.76
N HIS A 11 9.69 -11.26 -6.49
CA HIS A 11 9.75 -12.70 -6.21
C HIS A 11 10.28 -13.06 -4.81
N ALA A 12 11.06 -12.18 -4.20
CA ALA A 12 11.47 -12.34 -2.80
C ALA A 12 10.38 -11.96 -1.80
N GLY A 13 9.21 -11.54 -2.27
CA GLY A 13 8.04 -11.21 -1.47
C GLY A 13 8.02 -9.78 -0.94
N ILE A 14 8.61 -8.82 -1.66
CA ILE A 14 8.55 -7.40 -1.30
C ILE A 14 7.77 -6.65 -2.37
N ALA A 15 6.69 -5.98 -1.98
CA ALA A 15 5.96 -5.06 -2.82
C ALA A 15 6.07 -3.62 -2.26
N ARG A 16 6.06 -2.63 -3.15
CA ARG A 16 6.06 -1.21 -2.81
C ARG A 16 5.00 -0.49 -3.62
N THR A 17 4.20 0.31 -2.95
CA THR A 17 3.42 1.37 -3.59
C THR A 17 4.31 2.61 -3.76
N PHE A 18 3.91 3.51 -4.62
CA PHE A 18 4.66 4.75 -4.85
C PHE A 18 3.80 5.94 -4.47
N GLN A 19 4.42 7.06 -4.08
CA GLN A 19 3.73 8.32 -3.81
C GLN A 19 2.82 8.72 -4.98
N ASN A 20 3.30 8.62 -6.22
CA ASN A 20 2.49 8.77 -7.42
C ASN A 20 1.91 7.42 -7.84
N ILE A 21 0.60 7.31 -7.91
CA ILE A 21 -0.13 6.10 -8.31
C ILE A 21 0.34 5.58 -9.67
N ARG A 22 0.71 4.30 -9.72
CA ARG A 22 1.21 3.64 -10.94
C ARG A 22 0.26 2.52 -11.38
N LEU A 23 -0.88 2.90 -11.91
CA LEU A 23 -1.85 1.98 -12.51
C LEU A 23 -1.72 1.93 -14.04
N PHE A 24 -2.15 0.82 -14.60
CA PHE A 24 -2.43 0.73 -16.03
C PHE A 24 -3.80 1.39 -16.29
N LYS A 25 -3.77 2.69 -16.53
CA LYS A 25 -4.94 3.58 -16.54
C LYS A 25 -6.07 3.13 -17.47
N LYS A 26 -5.72 2.62 -18.65
CA LYS A 26 -6.66 2.15 -19.69
C LYS A 26 -7.06 0.68 -19.58
N MET A 27 -6.50 -0.02 -18.61
CA MET A 27 -6.96 -1.37 -18.25
C MET A 27 -8.05 -1.27 -17.20
N THR A 28 -8.91 -2.28 -17.17
CA THR A 28 -9.94 -2.38 -16.14
C THR A 28 -9.32 -2.62 -14.76
N VAL A 29 -10.12 -2.39 -13.72
CA VAL A 29 -9.77 -2.64 -12.33
C VAL A 29 -9.30 -4.07 -12.13
N ILE A 30 -10.06 -5.05 -12.62
CA ILE A 30 -9.69 -6.47 -12.50
C ILE A 30 -8.43 -6.83 -13.30
N GLU A 31 -8.26 -6.27 -14.50
CA GLU A 31 -7.07 -6.51 -15.32
C GLU A 31 -5.80 -5.98 -14.68
N ASN A 32 -5.88 -4.84 -13.99
CA ASN A 32 -4.78 -4.31 -13.19
C ASN A 32 -4.31 -5.32 -12.14
N VAL A 33 -5.21 -5.96 -11.41
CA VAL A 33 -4.88 -6.98 -10.41
C VAL A 33 -4.35 -8.24 -11.07
N LYS A 34 -5.03 -8.75 -12.11
CA LYS A 34 -4.62 -9.96 -12.86
C LYS A 34 -3.21 -9.84 -13.44
N THR A 35 -2.84 -8.65 -13.94
CA THR A 35 -1.48 -8.40 -14.48
C THR A 35 -0.39 -8.65 -13.43
N ALA A 36 -0.64 -8.32 -12.17
CA ALA A 36 0.32 -8.58 -11.09
C ALA A 36 0.46 -10.08 -10.76
N MET A 37 -0.56 -10.90 -11.06
CA MET A 37 -0.55 -12.34 -10.82
C MET A 37 0.15 -13.14 -11.93
N GLN A 38 0.45 -12.52 -13.09
CA GLN A 38 1.08 -13.21 -14.23
C GLN A 38 2.43 -13.88 -13.90
N GLY A 39 3.15 -13.37 -12.89
CA GLY A 39 4.40 -13.98 -12.42
C GLY A 39 4.23 -15.38 -11.80
N HIS A 40 3.01 -15.79 -11.47
CA HIS A 40 2.68 -17.08 -10.85
C HIS A 40 1.97 -18.06 -11.81
N THR A 41 1.79 -17.68 -13.08
CA THR A 41 1.15 -18.56 -14.07
C THR A 41 2.04 -19.76 -14.42
N THR A 42 1.40 -20.93 -14.57
CA THR A 42 2.08 -22.19 -14.91
C THR A 42 1.77 -22.69 -16.32
N TYR A 43 0.86 -22.01 -17.04
CA TYR A 43 0.63 -22.30 -18.45
C TYR A 43 1.71 -21.64 -19.32
N GLY A 44 2.08 -22.33 -20.40
CA GLY A 44 3.07 -21.84 -21.36
C GLY A 44 2.45 -21.00 -22.48
N MET A 45 3.31 -20.43 -23.32
CA MET A 45 2.90 -19.64 -24.50
C MET A 45 2.01 -20.46 -25.45
N ALA A 46 2.29 -21.73 -25.62
CA ALA A 46 1.47 -22.63 -26.46
C ALA A 46 0.06 -22.78 -25.88
N ASP A 47 -0.07 -22.99 -24.57
CA ASP A 47 -1.38 -23.06 -23.90
C ASP A 47 -2.19 -21.79 -24.10
N ALA A 48 -1.54 -20.61 -24.01
CA ALA A 48 -2.18 -19.33 -24.22
C ALA A 48 -2.65 -19.12 -25.65
N ILE A 49 -1.81 -19.48 -26.66
CA ILE A 49 -2.15 -19.34 -28.09
C ILE A 49 -3.29 -20.29 -28.48
N PHE A 50 -3.23 -21.55 -28.08
CA PHE A 50 -4.22 -22.57 -28.41
C PHE A 50 -5.42 -22.60 -27.44
N ARG A 51 -5.43 -21.73 -26.43
CA ARG A 51 -6.49 -21.62 -25.41
C ARG A 51 -6.88 -22.98 -24.86
N THR A 52 -5.90 -23.76 -24.40
CA THR A 52 -6.09 -25.11 -23.87
C THR A 52 -7.00 -25.09 -22.62
N LYS A 53 -7.48 -26.29 -22.23
CA LYS A 53 -8.25 -26.43 -20.98
C LYS A 53 -7.48 -25.92 -19.77
N LYS A 54 -6.15 -26.14 -19.72
CA LYS A 54 -5.26 -25.64 -18.68
C LYS A 54 -5.26 -24.12 -18.61
N TYR A 55 -5.18 -23.44 -19.76
CA TYR A 55 -5.28 -21.98 -19.84
C TYR A 55 -6.60 -21.45 -19.23
N TRP A 56 -7.74 -21.99 -19.69
CA TRP A 56 -9.05 -21.54 -19.21
C TRP A 56 -9.27 -21.79 -17.72
N GLN A 57 -8.79 -22.93 -17.22
CA GLN A 57 -8.89 -23.25 -15.80
C GLN A 57 -8.08 -22.24 -14.97
N GLN A 58 -6.84 -21.96 -15.33
CA GLN A 58 -6.00 -21.04 -14.58
C GLN A 58 -6.47 -19.58 -14.69
N GLU A 59 -6.98 -19.16 -15.85
CA GLU A 59 -7.59 -17.83 -16.02
C GLU A 59 -8.84 -17.65 -15.12
N ALA A 60 -9.63 -18.70 -14.94
CA ALA A 60 -10.76 -18.67 -14.01
C ALA A 60 -10.30 -18.56 -12.55
N GLU A 61 -9.26 -19.31 -12.15
CA GLU A 61 -8.66 -19.21 -10.81
C GLU A 61 -8.09 -17.82 -10.54
N ILE A 62 -7.32 -17.25 -11.48
CA ILE A 62 -6.77 -15.90 -11.40
C ILE A 62 -7.90 -14.86 -11.27
N THR A 63 -8.97 -15.02 -12.06
CA THR A 63 -10.10 -14.10 -12.03
C THR A 63 -10.84 -14.17 -10.69
N ALA A 64 -11.06 -15.37 -10.15
CA ALA A 64 -11.68 -15.56 -8.84
C ALA A 64 -10.83 -14.91 -7.74
N ARG A 65 -9.52 -15.17 -7.75
CA ARG A 65 -8.59 -14.59 -6.79
C ARG A 65 -8.51 -13.07 -6.90
N ALA A 66 -8.49 -12.52 -8.10
CA ALA A 66 -8.51 -11.07 -8.31
C ALA A 66 -9.76 -10.41 -7.70
N LYS A 67 -10.94 -11.03 -7.87
CA LYS A 67 -12.19 -10.56 -7.25
C LYS A 67 -12.13 -10.59 -5.72
N GLU A 68 -11.57 -11.64 -5.13
CA GLU A 68 -11.36 -11.70 -3.67
C GLU A 68 -10.47 -10.54 -3.19
N LEU A 69 -9.36 -10.25 -3.89
CA LEU A 69 -8.47 -9.16 -3.52
C LEU A 69 -9.13 -7.78 -3.70
N LEU A 70 -9.97 -7.62 -4.72
CA LEU A 70 -10.77 -6.40 -4.91
C LEU A 70 -11.79 -6.22 -3.78
N ALA A 71 -12.39 -7.30 -3.30
CA ALA A 71 -13.30 -7.25 -2.15
C ALA A 71 -12.59 -6.77 -0.88
N VAL A 72 -11.35 -7.23 -0.64
CA VAL A 72 -10.52 -6.80 0.50
C VAL A 72 -10.29 -5.29 0.52
N VAL A 73 -10.16 -4.67 -0.66
CA VAL A 73 -9.92 -3.22 -0.78
C VAL A 73 -11.19 -2.43 -1.11
N HIS A 74 -12.36 -3.00 -0.90
CA HIS A 74 -13.68 -2.39 -1.10
C HIS A 74 -13.91 -1.88 -2.55
N LEU A 75 -13.48 -2.66 -3.55
CA LEU A 75 -13.67 -2.36 -4.98
C LEU A 75 -14.58 -3.38 -5.68
N SER A 76 -15.36 -4.18 -4.92
CA SER A 76 -16.37 -5.08 -5.50
C SER A 76 -17.41 -4.30 -6.30
N GLY A 77 -17.80 -4.85 -7.46
CA GLY A 77 -18.77 -4.22 -8.36
C GLY A 77 -18.17 -3.15 -9.30
N LYS A 78 -16.85 -2.95 -9.24
CA LYS A 78 -16.11 -2.00 -10.10
C LYS A 78 -15.11 -2.68 -11.02
N GLU A 79 -15.18 -4.00 -11.13
CA GLU A 79 -14.22 -4.85 -11.82
C GLU A 79 -13.97 -4.43 -13.28
N ASP A 80 -15.05 -4.04 -13.97
CA ASP A 80 -15.04 -3.73 -15.40
C ASP A 80 -14.81 -2.24 -15.71
N LEU A 81 -14.69 -1.39 -14.69
CA LEU A 81 -14.37 0.02 -14.89
C LEU A 81 -12.90 0.18 -15.28
N GLU A 82 -12.60 1.14 -16.17
CA GLU A 82 -11.22 1.56 -16.41
C GLU A 82 -10.64 2.17 -15.12
N ALA A 83 -9.39 1.85 -14.78
CA ALA A 83 -8.74 2.33 -13.56
C ALA A 83 -8.66 3.87 -13.48
N ASP A 84 -8.58 4.55 -14.62
CA ASP A 84 -8.55 6.03 -14.69
C ASP A 84 -9.90 6.68 -14.32
N ASN A 85 -11.00 5.92 -14.37
CA ASN A 85 -12.34 6.39 -14.00
C ASN A 85 -12.65 6.26 -12.49
N LEU A 86 -11.75 5.66 -11.72
CA LEU A 86 -11.90 5.58 -10.28
C LEU A 86 -11.55 6.92 -9.60
N PRO A 87 -12.24 7.32 -8.52
CA PRO A 87 -11.77 8.36 -7.61
C PRO A 87 -10.36 8.08 -7.08
N TYR A 88 -9.64 9.13 -6.69
CA TYR A 88 -8.23 9.02 -6.27
C TYR A 88 -8.01 8.00 -5.14
N GLY A 89 -8.82 8.04 -4.09
CA GLY A 89 -8.74 7.08 -2.98
C GLY A 89 -8.94 5.63 -3.41
N GLU A 90 -9.83 5.39 -4.39
CA GLU A 90 -10.06 4.07 -4.96
C GLU A 90 -8.90 3.60 -5.85
N GLN A 91 -8.28 4.51 -6.58
CA GLN A 91 -7.06 4.19 -7.34
C GLN A 91 -5.93 3.76 -6.40
N ARG A 92 -5.78 4.42 -5.25
CA ARG A 92 -4.81 4.04 -4.22
C ARG A 92 -5.11 2.66 -3.65
N ARG A 93 -6.37 2.35 -3.37
CA ARG A 93 -6.81 1.01 -2.91
C ARG A 93 -6.54 -0.07 -3.97
N LEU A 94 -6.75 0.24 -5.25
CA LEU A 94 -6.42 -0.66 -6.36
C LEU A 94 -4.90 -0.94 -6.45
N GLU A 95 -4.06 0.07 -6.18
CA GLU A 95 -2.60 -0.13 -6.13
C GLU A 95 -2.20 -1.12 -5.04
N ILE A 96 -2.87 -1.06 -3.87
CA ILE A 96 -2.67 -2.03 -2.77
C ILE A 96 -3.15 -3.43 -3.19
N ALA A 97 -4.30 -3.56 -3.85
CA ALA A 97 -4.79 -4.84 -4.37
C ALA A 97 -3.80 -5.48 -5.34
N ARG A 98 -3.17 -4.68 -6.21
CA ARG A 98 -2.09 -5.15 -7.10
C ARG A 98 -0.86 -5.64 -6.34
N ALA A 99 -0.50 -4.95 -5.25
CA ALA A 99 0.60 -5.40 -4.40
C ALA A 99 0.25 -6.73 -3.73
N LEU A 100 -0.96 -6.90 -3.19
CA LEU A 100 -1.46 -8.16 -2.60
C LEU A 100 -1.40 -9.32 -3.61
N ALA A 101 -1.70 -9.05 -4.87
CA ALA A 101 -1.71 -10.04 -5.93
C ALA A 101 -0.32 -10.66 -6.23
N THR A 102 0.75 -10.12 -5.67
CA THR A 102 2.12 -10.66 -5.80
C THR A 102 2.51 -11.64 -4.68
N ASP A 103 1.57 -12.02 -3.80
CA ASP A 103 1.81 -12.88 -2.62
C ASP A 103 3.00 -12.40 -1.77
N MET A 104 3.06 -11.09 -1.53
CA MET A 104 4.13 -10.44 -0.79
C MET A 104 4.15 -10.82 0.69
N LYS A 105 5.35 -10.73 1.28
CA LYS A 105 5.58 -10.87 2.73
C LYS A 105 5.79 -9.52 3.42
N LEU A 106 6.22 -8.52 2.65
CA LEU A 106 6.48 -7.15 3.11
C LEU A 106 5.86 -6.17 2.13
N LEU A 107 4.98 -5.32 2.63
CA LEU A 107 4.38 -4.19 1.91
C LEU A 107 5.04 -2.90 2.37
N LEU A 108 5.61 -2.16 1.43
CA LEU A 108 6.15 -0.82 1.65
C LEU A 108 5.13 0.20 1.15
N LEU A 109 4.62 1.03 2.04
CA LEU A 109 3.68 2.10 1.76
C LEU A 109 4.38 3.45 1.91
N ASP A 110 4.34 4.25 0.85
CA ASP A 110 4.98 5.56 0.77
C ASP A 110 3.90 6.64 0.67
N GLU A 111 3.65 7.32 1.79
CA GLU A 111 2.58 8.33 1.98
C GLU A 111 1.22 7.85 1.39
N PRO A 112 0.68 6.71 1.85
CA PRO A 112 -0.49 6.11 1.21
C PRO A 112 -1.76 6.94 1.38
N ALA A 113 -1.85 7.79 2.41
CA ALA A 113 -3.01 8.64 2.69
C ALA A 113 -2.91 10.04 2.04
N ALA A 114 -1.81 10.38 1.36
CA ALA A 114 -1.64 11.69 0.76
C ALA A 114 -2.77 12.02 -0.23
N GLY A 115 -3.42 13.15 -0.04
CA GLY A 115 -4.52 13.63 -0.91
C GLY A 115 -5.88 12.96 -0.67
N MET A 116 -6.02 12.11 0.35
CA MET A 116 -7.28 11.51 0.78
C MET A 116 -8.01 12.42 1.77
N ASN A 117 -9.35 12.33 1.76
CA ASN A 117 -10.15 12.93 2.81
C ASN A 117 -10.13 12.06 4.10
N PRO A 118 -10.59 12.58 5.26
CA PRO A 118 -10.55 11.82 6.53
C PRO A 118 -11.26 10.47 6.47
N THR A 119 -12.40 10.38 5.79
CA THR A 119 -13.16 9.12 5.66
C THR A 119 -12.38 8.09 4.83
N GLU A 120 -11.81 8.50 3.70
CA GLU A 120 -10.97 7.64 2.86
C GLU A 120 -9.72 7.16 3.59
N THR A 121 -9.15 8.03 4.43
CA THR A 121 -8.00 7.70 5.27
C THR A 121 -8.35 6.61 6.30
N GLU A 122 -9.48 6.74 7.00
CA GLU A 122 -9.93 5.72 7.96
C GLU A 122 -10.20 4.37 7.26
N GLU A 123 -10.88 4.37 6.11
CA GLU A 123 -11.07 3.15 5.30
C GLU A 123 -9.73 2.51 4.90
N LEU A 124 -8.76 3.32 4.50
CA LEU A 124 -7.42 2.84 4.16
C LEU A 124 -6.73 2.19 5.36
N LEU A 125 -6.82 2.79 6.55
CA LEU A 125 -6.24 2.24 7.78
C LEU A 125 -6.87 0.90 8.15
N GLU A 126 -8.20 0.76 8.00
CA GLU A 126 -8.91 -0.50 8.21
C GLU A 126 -8.40 -1.59 7.25
N ILE A 127 -8.28 -1.27 5.96
CA ILE A 127 -7.74 -2.17 4.94
C ILE A 127 -6.31 -2.60 5.27
N ILE A 128 -5.42 -1.68 5.65
CA ILE A 128 -4.03 -2.00 6.00
C ILE A 128 -3.98 -2.93 7.23
N ASN A 129 -4.79 -2.65 8.27
CA ASN A 129 -4.89 -3.50 9.45
C ASN A 129 -5.42 -4.89 9.12
N TYR A 130 -6.44 -4.97 8.26
CA TYR A 130 -6.99 -6.25 7.79
C TYR A 130 -5.92 -7.05 7.03
N ILE A 131 -5.23 -6.43 6.09
CA ILE A 131 -4.15 -7.06 5.32
C ILE A 131 -3.05 -7.60 6.25
N ARG A 132 -2.62 -6.81 7.22
CA ARG A 132 -1.59 -7.21 8.18
C ARG A 132 -1.98 -8.46 8.95
N LYS A 133 -3.23 -8.54 9.42
CA LYS A 133 -3.73 -9.64 10.25
C LYS A 133 -4.04 -10.90 9.44
N GLU A 134 -4.83 -10.76 8.39
CA GLU A 134 -5.37 -11.90 7.64
C GLU A 134 -4.34 -12.49 6.66
N PHE A 135 -3.57 -11.63 6.00
CA PHE A 135 -2.53 -12.08 5.06
C PHE A 135 -1.17 -12.30 5.73
N LYS A 136 -1.04 -11.98 7.03
CA LYS A 136 0.21 -12.09 7.81
C LYS A 136 1.39 -11.38 7.14
N VAL A 137 1.14 -10.24 6.55
CA VAL A 137 2.11 -9.39 5.85
C VAL A 137 2.68 -8.37 6.82
N SER A 138 3.99 -8.20 6.81
CA SER A 138 4.64 -7.06 7.47
C SER A 138 4.40 -5.80 6.64
N VAL A 139 4.10 -4.69 7.32
CA VAL A 139 3.91 -3.39 6.66
C VAL A 139 4.96 -2.43 7.16
N LEU A 140 5.69 -1.77 6.25
CA LEU A 140 6.53 -0.63 6.54
C LEU A 140 5.89 0.60 5.89
N LEU A 141 5.51 1.55 6.75
CA LEU A 141 4.83 2.78 6.40
C LEU A 141 5.81 3.96 6.48
N ILE A 142 5.83 4.81 5.47
CA ILE A 142 6.46 6.13 5.49
C ILE A 142 5.33 7.14 5.49
N GLU A 143 5.26 7.97 6.52
CA GLU A 143 4.23 8.99 6.69
C GLU A 143 4.77 10.17 7.50
N HIS A 144 4.18 11.32 7.28
CA HIS A 144 4.47 12.54 8.03
C HIS A 144 3.26 12.99 8.89
N ASP A 145 2.08 12.38 8.70
CA ASP A 145 0.92 12.59 9.56
C ASP A 145 1.04 11.74 10.83
N MET A 146 1.44 12.41 11.92
CA MET A 146 1.61 11.77 13.23
C MET A 146 0.32 11.14 13.74
N SER A 147 -0.85 11.71 13.44
CA SER A 147 -2.13 11.18 13.90
C SER A 147 -2.42 9.80 13.29
N LEU A 148 -2.10 9.64 12.02
CA LEU A 148 -2.19 8.38 11.30
C LEU A 148 -1.18 7.35 11.81
N VAL A 149 0.10 7.77 11.93
CA VAL A 149 1.18 6.91 12.39
C VAL A 149 0.89 6.33 13.77
N MET A 150 0.44 7.18 14.73
CA MET A 150 0.10 6.76 16.08
C MET A 150 -1.04 5.76 16.14
N LYS A 151 -2.00 5.81 15.21
CA LYS A 151 -3.15 4.90 15.16
C LYS A 151 -2.80 3.49 14.66
N ILE A 152 -1.84 3.36 13.72
CA ILE A 152 -1.65 2.12 12.98
C ILE A 152 -0.32 1.41 13.30
N CYS A 153 0.73 2.15 13.68
CA CYS A 153 2.06 1.58 13.85
C CYS A 153 2.23 0.95 15.24
N GLU A 154 2.86 -0.22 15.27
CA GLU A 154 3.29 -0.86 16.54
C GLU A 154 4.66 -0.34 16.98
N ARG A 155 5.48 0.08 16.02
CA ARG A 155 6.81 0.64 16.23
C ARG A 155 7.07 1.75 15.24
N ILE A 156 7.64 2.84 15.73
CA ILE A 156 7.92 4.06 14.97
C ILE A 156 9.41 4.35 15.05
N GLN A 157 9.99 4.76 13.93
CA GLN A 157 11.31 5.35 13.84
C GLN A 157 11.18 6.74 13.26
N VAL A 158 11.58 7.74 14.03
CA VAL A 158 11.50 9.14 13.63
C VAL A 158 12.81 9.57 12.98
N LEU A 159 12.68 10.16 11.79
CA LEU A 159 13.82 10.68 11.03
C LEU A 159 13.71 12.20 10.93
N ASP A 160 14.81 12.88 11.23
CA ASP A 160 14.98 14.30 11.00
C ASP A 160 16.25 14.52 10.19
N PHE A 161 16.14 15.20 9.04
CA PHE A 161 17.23 15.40 8.05
C PHE A 161 18.04 14.12 7.75
N GLY A 162 17.38 12.95 7.67
CA GLY A 162 18.02 11.67 7.37
C GLY A 162 18.72 11.00 8.57
N THR A 163 18.66 11.60 9.76
CA THR A 163 19.18 11.05 11.00
C THR A 163 18.02 10.51 11.86
N THR A 164 18.19 9.33 12.45
CA THR A 164 17.23 8.81 13.41
C THR A 164 17.34 9.58 14.71
N ILE A 165 16.28 10.28 15.12
CA ILE A 165 16.21 11.04 16.36
C ILE A 165 15.51 10.28 17.49
N ALA A 166 14.56 9.39 17.16
CA ALA A 166 13.86 8.56 18.13
C ALA A 166 13.42 7.21 17.50
N SER A 167 13.23 6.19 18.36
CA SER A 167 12.63 4.91 17.96
C SER A 167 11.94 4.26 19.15
N GLY A 168 10.65 3.88 19.00
CA GLY A 168 9.87 3.33 20.11
C GLY A 168 8.46 2.95 19.71
N THR A 169 7.63 2.69 20.72
CA THR A 169 6.19 2.54 20.57
C THR A 169 5.53 3.90 20.34
N PRO A 170 4.28 3.96 19.82
CA PRO A 170 3.55 5.23 19.68
C PRO A 170 3.55 6.06 20.98
N GLU A 171 3.34 5.42 22.11
CA GLU A 171 3.35 6.07 23.44
C GLU A 171 4.70 6.72 23.79
N GLN A 172 5.80 6.01 23.50
CA GLN A 172 7.16 6.52 23.73
C GLN A 172 7.47 7.70 22.81
N ILE A 173 7.09 7.60 21.53
CA ILE A 173 7.34 8.65 20.55
C ILE A 173 6.50 9.90 20.83
N ALA A 174 5.23 9.76 21.25
CA ALA A 174 4.37 10.89 21.60
C ALA A 174 4.91 11.74 22.77
N ASN A 175 5.72 11.14 23.65
CA ASN A 175 6.28 11.80 24.83
C ASN A 175 7.80 12.10 24.70
N ASP A 176 8.39 11.85 23.54
CA ASP A 176 9.82 12.10 23.32
C ASP A 176 10.09 13.60 23.07
N PRO A 177 10.90 14.27 23.91
CA PRO A 177 11.17 15.70 23.76
C PRO A 177 11.80 16.09 22.41
N HIS A 178 12.64 15.23 21.84
CA HIS A 178 13.28 15.50 20.54
C HIS A 178 12.27 15.45 19.39
N VAL A 179 11.28 14.54 19.50
CA VAL A 179 10.19 14.46 18.51
C VAL A 179 9.27 15.65 18.63
N ILE A 180 8.91 16.05 19.86
CA ILE A 180 8.09 17.23 20.12
C ILE A 180 8.78 18.49 19.57
N GLU A 181 10.07 18.68 19.82
CA GLU A 181 10.83 19.83 19.30
C GLU A 181 10.91 19.83 17.78
N ALA A 182 11.09 18.67 17.14
CA ALA A 182 11.24 18.56 15.68
C ALA A 182 9.94 18.74 14.89
N TYR A 183 8.80 18.32 15.47
CA TYR A 183 7.51 18.27 14.74
C TYR A 183 6.48 19.29 15.23
N LEU A 184 6.52 19.70 16.50
CA LEU A 184 5.59 20.69 17.06
C LEU A 184 6.21 22.09 17.16
N GLY A 185 7.51 22.20 16.89
CA GLY A 185 8.27 23.44 17.02
C GLY A 185 8.62 23.73 18.49
N LYS A 186 9.63 24.56 18.70
CA LYS A 186 9.78 25.23 19.99
C LYS A 186 8.62 26.21 20.11
N ASP A 187 7.80 26.08 21.14
CA ASP A 187 7.04 27.22 21.60
C ASP A 187 8.06 28.32 21.87
N GLU A 188 8.24 29.24 20.93
CA GLU A 188 8.97 30.47 21.22
C GLU A 188 8.14 31.21 22.29
N PRO A 189 8.65 31.40 23.54
CA PRO A 189 7.98 32.23 24.52
C PRO A 189 8.19 33.68 24.11
N GLY A 190 7.27 34.24 23.28
CA GLY A 190 7.36 35.69 23.02
C GLY A 190 6.70 36.22 21.77
N GLU A 191 5.39 36.00 21.57
CA GLU A 191 4.59 36.94 20.76
C GLU A 191 3.18 37.15 21.33
N ALA A 192 3.09 37.28 22.63
CA ALA A 192 1.87 37.73 23.32
C ALA A 192 2.14 39.00 24.13
N ALA A 193 2.69 40.03 23.49
CA ALA A 193 2.69 41.38 24.05
C ALA A 193 3.00 42.40 22.96
N ASN A 194 2.01 42.69 22.10
CA ASN A 194 1.82 44.00 21.46
C ASN A 194 0.69 43.95 20.44
N ALA A 195 -0.55 44.09 20.87
CA ALA A 195 -1.65 44.72 20.16
C ALA A 195 -2.73 45.13 21.16
#